data_8534124929980aa8e5ea8455c40e5f8c
#
_entry.id   8534124929980aa8e5ea8455c40e5f8c
#
_cell.length_a   1.000
_cell.length_b   1.000
_cell.length_c   1.000
_cell.angle_alpha   90.00
_cell.angle_beta   90.00
_cell.angle_gamma   90.00
#
_symmetry.space_group_name_H-M   'P 1'
#
loop_
_entity.id
_entity.type
_entity.pdbx_description
1 polymer ?
#
loop_
_entity_poly.entity_id
_entity_poly.type
_entity_poly.pdbx_seq_one_letter_code
_entity_poly.pdbx_strand_id
1 'polypeptide(L)'
;MKPINLPLQQIYYGAPGTGKSYEIDKITKVYDTIRTTFHPDSDYSTFVGAYKPTMTKVELRDMSGHLVKEEGTTRVVKEDRITYKFVKQAFLKAYLSAWKKYAEGDESGVAPQFLVIEEINRGNCAQIFGDLFQLLDRQDNGFSSYPIEADADLQREIAEAFKAEKDYMLTKELNLQGIVKDYVGNLAEDIKSGKILLLPSNFYIWATMNTSDQSLFPIDSAFKRRWDWKYVKIADAKKDYKIKCGDETCDWWTFISAMNEKIADETSSDDKKLGYFFCKPMKEGEPINVERFVSKVMFYLWNDVFKDGNTQYFNVNSDTTKNATFDAFYNDDNTVNVANVRKFIVNIVGEKILEKESNEMPPQEEFDDPVNKIDYTKYSFDGNDRLSKKDLGVKIVEKYINEHADESFADLQKALDFGDKVENKYQYHGVLARTEEVTNSYQNCFVNKEITSSDGVKYKVLSWWNKYNISFIIDFAKQQGWEVTESKG
;
A
#
# COMPACT_ATOMS: atom_id res chain seq x y z
N MET A 1 -11.13 -21.43 8.36
CA MET A 1 -9.82 -21.08 7.74
C MET A 1 -8.71 -21.87 8.43
N LYS A 2 -7.78 -22.48 7.70
CA LYS A 2 -6.66 -23.18 8.35
C LYS A 2 -5.85 -22.19 9.20
N PRO A 3 -5.34 -22.59 10.39
CA PRO A 3 -4.51 -21.72 11.20
C PRO A 3 -3.30 -21.26 10.37
N ILE A 4 -3.03 -19.96 10.40
CA ILE A 4 -1.90 -19.38 9.69
C ILE A 4 -0.67 -19.65 10.53
N ASN A 5 0.30 -20.36 9.98
CA ASN A 5 1.58 -20.59 10.65
C ASN A 5 2.53 -19.39 10.40
N LEU A 6 2.19 -18.26 11.01
CA LEU A 6 2.95 -17.02 10.95
C LEU A 6 3.24 -16.50 12.34
N PRO A 7 4.37 -15.79 12.55
CA PRO A 7 4.65 -15.14 13.83
C PRO A 7 3.56 -14.14 14.22
N LEU A 8 3.12 -14.19 15.48
CA LEU A 8 2.11 -13.26 16.00
C LEU A 8 2.65 -11.82 16.09
N GLN A 9 3.94 -11.66 16.40
CA GLN A 9 4.61 -10.38 16.44
C GLN A 9 5.88 -10.45 15.58
N GLN A 10 5.99 -9.59 14.56
CA GLN A 10 7.16 -9.60 13.68
C GLN A 10 7.59 -8.19 13.28
N ILE A 11 8.89 -7.92 13.37
CA ILE A 11 9.50 -6.69 12.85
C ILE A 11 10.29 -7.02 11.58
N TYR A 12 9.91 -6.36 10.49
CA TYR A 12 10.66 -6.36 9.23
C TYR A 12 11.65 -5.20 9.26
N TYR A 13 12.94 -5.51 9.25
CA TYR A 13 13.99 -4.50 9.38
C TYR A 13 14.99 -4.57 8.22
N GLY A 14 15.72 -3.49 8.00
CA GLY A 14 16.75 -3.36 6.96
C GLY A 14 16.83 -1.94 6.41
N ALA A 15 17.71 -1.75 5.44
CA ALA A 15 18.01 -0.47 4.81
C ALA A 15 16.76 0.19 4.18
N PRO A 16 16.76 1.52 4.00
CA PRO A 16 15.65 2.22 3.34
C PRO A 16 15.49 1.76 1.89
N GLY A 17 14.23 1.59 1.45
CA GLY A 17 13.93 1.19 0.08
C GLY A 17 14.09 -0.31 -0.22
N THR A 18 14.23 -1.18 0.78
CA THR A 18 14.29 -2.65 0.57
C THR A 18 12.93 -3.30 0.29
N GLY A 19 11.83 -2.56 0.47
CA GLY A 19 10.48 -3.09 0.22
C GLY A 19 9.81 -3.75 1.44
N LYS A 20 10.21 -3.40 2.67
CA LYS A 20 9.66 -3.95 3.93
C LYS A 20 8.13 -3.94 3.97
N SER A 21 7.51 -2.79 3.74
CA SER A 21 6.05 -2.64 3.74
C SER A 21 5.39 -3.47 2.63
N TYR A 22 6.04 -3.60 1.47
CA TYR A 22 5.55 -4.43 0.38
C TYR A 22 5.57 -5.93 0.73
N GLU A 23 6.60 -6.40 1.44
CA GLU A 23 6.66 -7.79 1.92
C GLU A 23 5.54 -8.09 2.92
N ILE A 24 5.21 -7.14 3.80
CA ILE A 24 4.05 -7.25 4.68
C ILE A 24 2.75 -7.28 3.87
N ASP A 25 2.60 -6.38 2.89
CA ASP A 25 1.40 -6.28 2.06
C ASP A 25 1.10 -7.56 1.28
N LYS A 26 2.12 -8.22 0.74
CA LYS A 26 1.93 -9.51 0.04
C LYS A 26 1.18 -10.53 0.88
N ILE A 27 1.41 -10.53 2.18
CA ILE A 27 0.83 -11.49 3.11
C ILE A 27 -0.51 -10.96 3.62
N THR A 28 -0.57 -9.69 4.00
CA THR A 28 -1.72 -9.13 4.72
C THR A 28 -2.86 -8.67 3.83
N LYS A 29 -2.65 -8.50 2.52
CA LYS A 29 -3.66 -7.98 1.56
C LYS A 29 -4.97 -8.78 1.49
N VAL A 30 -4.94 -10.03 1.89
CA VAL A 30 -6.12 -10.94 1.90
C VAL A 30 -6.82 -10.98 3.26
N TYR A 31 -6.32 -10.24 4.24
CA TYR A 31 -6.83 -10.18 5.60
C TYR A 31 -7.18 -8.76 5.99
N ASP A 32 -8.10 -8.60 6.94
CA ASP A 32 -8.35 -7.31 7.54
C ASP A 32 -7.12 -6.79 8.24
N THR A 33 -6.65 -5.63 7.80
CA THR A 33 -5.42 -5.03 8.26
C THR A 33 -5.65 -3.58 8.64
N ILE A 34 -5.34 -3.25 9.88
CA ILE A 34 -5.30 -1.87 10.34
C ILE A 34 -3.84 -1.41 10.33
N ARG A 35 -3.57 -0.25 9.73
CA ARG A 35 -2.23 0.34 9.65
C ARG A 35 -2.13 1.61 10.45
N THR A 36 -0.96 1.81 11.04
CA THR A 36 -0.59 3.05 11.70
C THR A 36 0.90 3.31 11.48
N THR A 37 1.33 4.55 11.65
CA THR A 37 2.74 4.94 11.57
C THR A 37 3.14 5.59 12.87
N PHE A 38 4.27 5.20 13.44
CA PHE A 38 4.82 5.89 14.60
C PHE A 38 5.62 7.12 14.14
N HIS A 39 5.56 8.17 14.94
CA HIS A 39 6.32 9.40 14.79
C HIS A 39 6.74 9.92 16.17
N PRO A 40 7.65 10.88 16.28
CA PRO A 40 8.18 11.33 17.57
C PRO A 40 7.12 11.76 18.60
N ASP A 41 6.00 12.32 18.13
CA ASP A 41 4.90 12.76 19.00
C ASP A 41 3.85 11.65 19.26
N SER A 42 4.12 10.42 18.83
CA SER A 42 3.22 9.30 19.10
C SER A 42 3.27 8.92 20.58
N ASP A 43 2.10 8.69 21.15
CA ASP A 43 1.90 8.30 22.54
C ASP A 43 0.79 7.24 22.68
N TYR A 44 0.49 6.84 23.88
CA TYR A 44 -0.58 5.90 24.19
C TYR A 44 -1.93 6.38 23.66
N SER A 45 -2.22 7.67 23.76
CA SER A 45 -3.50 8.25 23.35
C SER A 45 -3.71 8.25 21.82
N THR A 46 -2.63 8.37 21.05
CA THR A 46 -2.64 8.32 19.60
C THR A 46 -2.61 6.89 19.04
N PHE A 47 -2.23 5.94 19.87
CA PHE A 47 -2.16 4.52 19.50
C PHE A 47 -3.39 3.72 19.95
N VAL A 48 -3.84 3.92 21.19
CA VAL A 48 -4.99 3.21 21.79
C VAL A 48 -6.27 4.00 21.65
N GLY A 49 -6.28 5.23 22.12
CA GLY A 49 -7.41 6.14 22.09
C GLY A 49 -7.43 7.10 23.27
N ALA A 50 -8.23 8.14 23.13
CA ALA A 50 -8.45 9.13 24.19
C ALA A 50 -9.74 9.91 23.95
N TYR A 51 -10.25 10.58 24.98
CA TYR A 51 -11.29 11.57 24.84
C TYR A 51 -10.78 12.81 24.08
N LYS A 52 -11.45 13.13 22.97
CA LYS A 52 -11.15 14.31 22.15
C LYS A 52 -12.35 15.22 22.05
N PRO A 53 -12.18 16.54 22.04
CA PRO A 53 -13.26 17.47 21.76
C PRO A 53 -13.81 17.21 20.37
N THR A 54 -15.12 17.10 20.25
CA THR A 54 -15.82 16.81 19.01
C THR A 54 -17.05 17.72 18.91
N MET A 55 -17.25 18.32 17.75
CA MET A 55 -18.49 19.06 17.48
C MET A 55 -19.66 18.08 17.34
N THR A 56 -20.68 18.26 18.15
CA THR A 56 -21.91 17.44 18.11
C THR A 56 -23.10 18.35 17.98
N LYS A 57 -24.00 18.03 17.05
CA LYS A 57 -25.28 18.74 16.93
C LYS A 57 -26.23 18.26 18.02
N VAL A 58 -26.57 19.14 18.96
CA VAL A 58 -27.48 18.89 20.06
C VAL A 58 -28.78 19.63 19.80
N GLU A 59 -29.91 18.96 20.08
CA GLU A 59 -31.23 19.58 19.97
C GLU A 59 -31.36 20.73 20.96
N LEU A 60 -31.73 21.92 20.47
CA LEU A 60 -31.92 23.07 21.29
C LEU A 60 -33.23 22.93 22.10
N ARG A 61 -33.16 23.18 23.42
CA ARG A 61 -34.29 23.17 24.32
C ARG A 61 -34.47 24.54 24.93
N ASP A 62 -35.73 24.93 25.11
CA ASP A 62 -36.12 26.16 25.83
C ASP A 62 -35.91 26.02 27.37
N MET A 63 -36.16 27.10 28.10
CA MET A 63 -36.02 27.12 29.57
C MET A 63 -36.96 26.13 30.29
N SER A 64 -38.01 25.66 29.62
CA SER A 64 -38.95 24.67 30.12
C SER A 64 -38.61 23.24 29.70
N GLY A 65 -37.51 23.06 28.97
CA GLY A 65 -37.04 21.76 28.50
C GLY A 65 -37.69 21.26 27.20
N HIS A 66 -38.58 22.04 26.56
CA HIS A 66 -39.18 21.67 25.29
C HIS A 66 -38.22 21.89 24.12
N LEU A 67 -38.39 21.07 23.09
CA LEU A 67 -37.60 21.19 21.85
C LEU A 67 -37.96 22.47 21.09
N VAL A 68 -36.97 23.30 20.79
CA VAL A 68 -37.14 24.48 19.94
C VAL A 68 -37.25 24.04 18.49
N LYS A 69 -38.29 24.51 17.81
CA LYS A 69 -38.53 24.22 16.39
C LYS A 69 -38.35 25.47 15.54
N GLU A 70 -37.96 25.27 14.28
CA GLU A 70 -37.96 26.35 13.30
C GLU A 70 -39.39 26.87 13.10
N GLU A 71 -39.53 28.19 12.98
CA GLU A 71 -40.83 28.84 12.87
C GLU A 71 -41.66 28.32 11.70
N GLY A 72 -42.89 27.89 11.97
CA GLY A 72 -43.77 27.31 10.97
C GLY A 72 -43.46 25.88 10.51
N THR A 73 -42.51 25.19 11.17
CA THR A 73 -42.11 23.83 10.79
C THR A 73 -42.17 22.85 11.98
N THR A 74 -42.04 21.55 11.68
CA THR A 74 -41.82 20.49 12.68
C THR A 74 -40.36 20.22 12.97
N ARG A 75 -39.48 20.93 12.28
CA ARG A 75 -38.03 20.69 12.32
C ARG A 75 -37.42 21.23 13.60
N VAL A 76 -36.71 20.38 14.34
CA VAL A 76 -36.03 20.75 15.59
C VAL A 76 -34.73 21.51 15.26
N VAL A 77 -34.59 22.68 15.91
CA VAL A 77 -33.35 23.46 15.83
C VAL A 77 -32.24 22.71 16.55
N LYS A 78 -31.08 22.60 15.91
CA LYS A 78 -29.86 21.98 16.48
C LYS A 78 -28.77 23.03 16.56
N GLU A 79 -28.06 23.03 17.67
CA GLU A 79 -26.87 23.86 17.86
C GLU A 79 -25.61 22.99 17.90
N ASP A 80 -24.50 23.54 17.44
CA ASP A 80 -23.21 22.87 17.53
C ASP A 80 -22.62 23.06 18.94
N ARG A 81 -22.40 21.94 19.65
CA ARG A 81 -21.77 21.94 20.98
C ARG A 81 -20.49 21.13 20.94
N ILE A 82 -19.46 21.60 21.63
CA ILE A 82 -18.26 20.81 21.87
C ILE A 82 -18.58 19.79 22.97
N THR A 83 -18.46 18.52 22.60
CA THR A 83 -18.57 17.38 23.52
C THR A 83 -17.29 16.58 23.47
N TYR A 84 -16.97 15.87 24.54
CA TYR A 84 -15.83 14.94 24.54
C TYR A 84 -16.33 13.55 24.17
N LYS A 85 -15.72 12.96 23.13
CA LYS A 85 -15.95 11.58 22.73
C LYS A 85 -14.66 10.81 22.73
N PHE A 86 -14.71 9.57 23.16
CA PHE A 86 -13.55 8.69 23.04
C PHE A 86 -13.34 8.33 21.58
N VAL A 87 -12.13 8.61 21.08
CA VAL A 87 -11.73 8.31 19.70
C VAL A 87 -10.81 7.10 19.71
N LYS A 88 -11.36 5.95 19.34
CA LYS A 88 -10.61 4.69 19.23
C LYS A 88 -9.53 4.83 18.15
N GLN A 89 -8.30 4.49 18.48
CA GLN A 89 -7.16 4.51 17.56
C GLN A 89 -6.81 3.10 17.06
N ALA A 90 -5.70 2.98 16.34
CA ALA A 90 -5.36 1.77 15.58
C ALA A 90 -5.32 0.50 16.44
N PHE A 91 -4.68 0.54 17.60
CA PHE A 91 -4.59 -0.62 18.49
C PHE A 91 -5.97 -1.06 18.97
N LEU A 92 -6.76 -0.15 19.54
CA LEU A 92 -8.06 -0.52 20.09
C LEU A 92 -9.01 -1.02 19.02
N LYS A 93 -9.02 -0.41 17.83
CA LYS A 93 -9.83 -0.90 16.70
C LYS A 93 -9.43 -2.33 16.30
N ALA A 94 -8.13 -2.60 16.21
CA ALA A 94 -7.62 -3.92 15.86
C ALA A 94 -7.91 -4.95 16.96
N TYR A 95 -7.76 -4.57 18.24
CA TYR A 95 -8.09 -5.38 19.39
C TYR A 95 -9.56 -5.81 19.41
N LEU A 96 -10.47 -4.86 19.26
CA LEU A 96 -11.92 -5.13 19.20
C LEU A 96 -12.30 -6.03 18.01
N SER A 97 -11.72 -5.76 16.85
CA SER A 97 -11.92 -6.57 15.65
C SER A 97 -11.39 -8.00 15.81
N ALA A 98 -10.23 -8.17 16.48
CA ALA A 98 -9.67 -9.49 16.75
C ALA A 98 -10.59 -10.32 17.64
N TRP A 99 -11.14 -9.74 18.71
CA TRP A 99 -12.09 -10.42 19.59
C TRP A 99 -13.42 -10.73 18.90
N LYS A 100 -13.93 -9.82 18.08
CA LYS A 100 -15.12 -10.09 17.26
C LYS A 100 -14.92 -11.31 16.38
N LYS A 101 -13.81 -11.35 15.62
CA LYS A 101 -13.47 -12.49 14.78
C LYS A 101 -13.25 -13.77 15.57
N TYR A 102 -12.66 -13.65 16.76
CA TYR A 102 -12.50 -14.80 17.63
C TYR A 102 -13.84 -15.38 18.05
N ALA A 103 -14.82 -14.56 18.42
CA ALA A 103 -16.17 -14.97 18.75
C ALA A 103 -16.95 -15.53 17.54
N GLU A 104 -16.66 -15.06 16.32
CA GLU A 104 -17.27 -15.56 15.07
C GLU A 104 -16.65 -16.87 14.59
N GLY A 105 -15.49 -17.27 15.12
CA GLY A 105 -14.79 -18.49 14.75
C GLY A 105 -15.62 -19.75 14.91
N ASP A 106 -15.31 -20.75 14.09
CA ASP A 106 -15.96 -22.06 14.05
C ASP A 106 -14.92 -23.19 13.87
N GLU A 107 -15.38 -24.38 13.57
CA GLU A 107 -14.53 -25.56 13.30
C GLU A 107 -13.56 -25.36 12.13
N SER A 108 -13.82 -24.44 11.22
CA SER A 108 -12.93 -24.08 10.11
C SER A 108 -11.77 -23.15 10.55
N GLY A 109 -11.84 -22.61 11.74
CA GLY A 109 -10.82 -21.76 12.37
C GLY A 109 -11.29 -20.33 12.65
N VAL A 110 -10.38 -19.54 13.17
CA VAL A 110 -10.59 -18.12 13.52
C VAL A 110 -9.89 -17.23 12.48
N ALA A 111 -10.60 -16.24 11.95
CA ALA A 111 -10.04 -15.29 11.00
C ALA A 111 -8.98 -14.38 11.68
N PRO A 112 -7.81 -14.17 11.06
CA PRO A 112 -6.78 -13.32 11.62
C PRO A 112 -7.15 -11.84 11.55
N GLN A 113 -6.63 -11.07 12.49
CA GLN A 113 -6.63 -9.62 12.49
C GLN A 113 -5.19 -9.11 12.51
N PHE A 114 -4.83 -8.29 11.54
CA PHE A 114 -3.50 -7.67 11.51
C PHE A 114 -3.55 -6.22 11.98
N LEU A 115 -2.55 -5.87 12.78
CA LEU A 115 -2.16 -4.48 13.07
C LEU A 115 -0.75 -4.30 12.54
N VAL A 116 -0.57 -3.39 11.59
CA VAL A 116 0.73 -3.08 10.99
C VAL A 116 1.19 -1.70 11.45
N ILE A 117 2.37 -1.66 12.05
CA ILE A 117 3.00 -0.43 12.56
C ILE A 117 4.17 -0.09 11.64
N GLU A 118 4.04 0.98 10.86
CA GLU A 118 5.14 1.49 10.05
C GLU A 118 6.08 2.34 10.90
N GLU A 119 7.40 2.19 10.66
CA GLU A 119 8.46 2.99 11.31
C GLU A 119 8.41 2.91 12.84
N ILE A 120 8.34 1.70 13.40
CA ILE A 120 8.12 1.48 14.84
C ILE A 120 9.14 2.20 15.74
N ASN A 121 10.37 2.38 15.26
CA ASN A 121 11.45 3.05 16.00
C ASN A 121 11.43 4.59 15.87
N ARG A 122 10.49 5.19 15.12
CA ARG A 122 10.30 6.65 15.09
C ARG A 122 9.57 7.19 16.30
N GLY A 123 8.90 6.34 17.06
CA GLY A 123 8.25 6.71 18.30
C GLY A 123 8.87 5.98 19.51
N ASN A 124 8.67 6.55 20.68
CA ASN A 124 9.09 5.89 21.93
C ASN A 124 8.16 4.71 22.24
N CYS A 125 8.57 3.50 21.89
CA CYS A 125 7.75 2.30 22.05
C CYS A 125 7.28 2.09 23.50
N ALA A 126 8.10 2.39 24.51
CA ALA A 126 7.72 2.26 25.91
C ALA A 126 6.57 3.21 26.28
N GLN A 127 6.61 4.44 25.78
CA GLN A 127 5.56 5.44 26.01
C GLN A 127 4.28 5.10 25.23
N ILE A 128 4.42 4.65 23.98
CA ILE A 128 3.28 4.36 23.09
C ILE A 128 2.53 3.11 23.55
N PHE A 129 3.23 2.06 23.90
CA PHE A 129 2.60 0.81 24.36
C PHE A 129 2.16 0.88 25.83
N GLY A 130 2.89 1.60 26.69
CA GLY A 130 2.60 1.61 28.12
C GLY A 130 2.43 0.20 28.68
N ASP A 131 1.37 -0.04 29.45
CA ASP A 131 1.10 -1.35 30.05
C ASP A 131 0.75 -2.45 29.03
N LEU A 132 0.31 -2.09 27.81
CA LEU A 132 0.05 -3.05 26.73
C LEU A 132 1.30 -3.87 26.37
N PHE A 133 2.47 -3.38 26.75
CA PHE A 133 3.73 -4.07 26.55
C PHE A 133 3.75 -5.48 27.16
N GLN A 134 3.09 -5.69 28.30
CA GLN A 134 2.98 -7.00 28.94
C GLN A 134 2.17 -7.99 28.10
N LEU A 135 1.19 -7.51 27.34
CA LEU A 135 0.35 -8.34 26.47
C LEU A 135 1.12 -8.99 25.33
N LEU A 136 2.30 -8.46 24.98
CA LEU A 136 3.15 -9.00 23.93
C LEU A 136 3.88 -10.29 24.34
N ASP A 137 3.91 -10.67 25.61
CA ASP A 137 4.33 -12.00 26.02
C ASP A 137 3.22 -13.00 25.69
N ARG A 138 3.46 -13.89 24.72
CA ARG A 138 2.46 -14.85 24.21
C ARG A 138 2.76 -16.25 24.68
N GLN A 139 1.69 -17.00 24.93
CA GLN A 139 1.74 -18.44 25.19
C GLN A 139 1.80 -19.24 23.89
N ASP A 140 2.09 -20.53 23.97
CA ASP A 140 2.11 -21.45 22.82
C ASP A 140 0.74 -21.53 22.10
N ASN A 141 -0.36 -21.30 22.83
CA ASN A 141 -1.71 -21.23 22.28
C ASN A 141 -2.02 -19.89 21.59
N GLY A 142 -1.08 -18.96 21.58
CA GLY A 142 -1.17 -17.65 20.93
C GLY A 142 -1.85 -16.55 21.73
N PHE A 143 -2.37 -16.79 22.94
CA PHE A 143 -2.90 -15.74 23.80
C PHE A 143 -1.79 -15.04 24.60
N SER A 144 -2.07 -13.81 25.10
CA SER A 144 -1.14 -13.18 26.05
C SER A 144 -0.95 -14.04 27.30
N SER A 145 0.29 -14.11 27.79
CA SER A 145 0.62 -14.84 29.04
C SER A 145 0.08 -14.13 30.28
N TYR A 146 0.09 -12.80 30.24
CA TYR A 146 -0.29 -11.98 31.38
C TYR A 146 -1.40 -11.01 30.96
N PRO A 147 -2.62 -11.19 31.52
CA PRO A 147 -3.68 -10.19 31.39
C PRO A 147 -3.31 -8.93 32.17
N ILE A 148 -3.80 -7.77 31.72
CA ILE A 148 -3.65 -6.50 32.42
C ILE A 148 -5.01 -5.89 32.69
N GLU A 149 -5.14 -5.08 33.76
CA GLU A 149 -6.34 -4.28 34.00
C GLU A 149 -6.33 -3.05 33.08
N ALA A 150 -7.50 -2.72 32.55
CA ALA A 150 -7.69 -1.49 31.78
C ALA A 150 -8.13 -0.34 32.71
N ASP A 151 -7.82 0.91 32.31
CA ASP A 151 -8.37 2.08 32.96
C ASP A 151 -9.89 2.18 32.76
N ALA A 152 -10.56 2.99 33.58
CA ALA A 152 -12.03 3.09 33.59
C ALA A 152 -12.61 3.58 32.25
N ASP A 153 -11.88 4.43 31.51
CA ASP A 153 -12.32 4.95 30.22
C ASP A 153 -12.27 3.86 29.17
N LEU A 154 -11.17 3.12 29.13
CA LEU A 154 -10.99 2.01 28.20
C LEU A 154 -11.97 0.86 28.50
N GLN A 155 -12.20 0.54 29.80
CA GLN A 155 -13.22 -0.43 30.21
C GLN A 155 -14.59 -0.08 29.62
N ARG A 156 -15.04 1.16 29.81
CA ARG A 156 -16.33 1.65 29.30
C ARG A 156 -16.44 1.54 27.78
N GLU A 157 -15.39 1.92 27.08
CA GLU A 157 -15.38 1.92 25.62
C GLU A 157 -15.35 0.51 25.02
N ILE A 158 -14.66 -0.44 25.66
CA ILE A 158 -14.67 -1.84 25.26
C ILE A 158 -16.03 -2.48 25.55
N ALA A 159 -16.56 -2.29 26.76
CA ALA A 159 -17.86 -2.80 27.12
C ALA A 159 -18.96 -2.30 26.19
N GLU A 160 -18.93 -1.01 25.82
CA GLU A 160 -19.88 -0.43 24.88
C GLU A 160 -19.69 -1.00 23.44
N ALA A 161 -18.45 -1.21 23.01
CA ALA A 161 -18.17 -1.70 21.68
C ALA A 161 -18.65 -3.14 21.44
N PHE A 162 -18.65 -3.96 22.49
CA PHE A 162 -19.05 -5.37 22.41
C PHE A 162 -20.56 -5.61 22.57
N LYS A 163 -21.35 -4.58 22.87
CA LYS A 163 -22.81 -4.70 22.98
C LYS A 163 -23.48 -5.00 21.65
N ALA A 164 -24.71 -5.49 21.73
CA ALA A 164 -25.56 -5.69 20.56
C ALA A 164 -25.71 -4.39 19.73
N GLU A 165 -25.88 -4.56 18.44
CA GLU A 165 -26.04 -3.47 17.44
C GLU A 165 -24.84 -2.53 17.31
N LYS A 166 -23.68 -2.89 17.85
CA LYS A 166 -22.42 -2.16 17.65
C LYS A 166 -21.51 -2.85 16.64
N ASP A 167 -20.60 -2.09 16.05
CA ASP A 167 -19.68 -2.57 15.00
C ASP A 167 -18.84 -3.78 15.43
N TYR A 168 -18.52 -3.86 16.73
CA TYR A 168 -17.68 -4.93 17.31
C TYR A 168 -18.49 -5.90 18.19
N MET A 169 -19.80 -5.99 18.00
CA MET A 169 -20.66 -6.91 18.76
C MET A 169 -20.10 -8.34 18.76
N LEU A 170 -20.06 -8.95 19.95
CA LEU A 170 -19.71 -10.35 20.11
C LEU A 170 -20.94 -11.23 19.85
N THR A 171 -20.88 -12.03 18.80
CA THR A 171 -22.02 -12.85 18.33
C THR A 171 -22.19 -14.15 19.12
N LYS A 172 -21.12 -14.63 19.75
CA LYS A 172 -21.07 -15.85 20.55
C LYS A 172 -20.37 -15.63 21.87
N GLU A 173 -20.58 -16.55 22.80
CA GLU A 173 -19.83 -16.58 24.05
C GLU A 173 -18.36 -16.91 23.79
N LEU A 174 -17.46 -16.26 24.54
CA LEU A 174 -16.05 -16.54 24.50
C LEU A 174 -15.73 -17.77 25.35
N ASN A 175 -15.27 -18.85 24.73
CA ASN A 175 -14.78 -20.03 25.47
C ASN A 175 -13.30 -19.85 25.78
N LEU A 176 -13.00 -19.37 26.98
CA LEU A 176 -11.64 -19.03 27.45
C LEU A 176 -11.21 -19.85 28.67
N GLN A 177 -11.89 -20.97 28.92
CA GLN A 177 -11.58 -21.83 30.07
C GLN A 177 -10.13 -22.38 29.94
N GLY A 178 -9.33 -22.16 30.95
CA GLY A 178 -7.95 -22.64 31.01
C GLY A 178 -6.94 -21.87 30.15
N ILE A 179 -7.36 -20.79 29.48
CA ILE A 179 -6.46 -19.97 28.66
C ILE A 179 -5.44 -19.25 29.54
N VAL A 180 -5.84 -18.69 30.68
CA VAL A 180 -4.95 -18.09 31.66
C VAL A 180 -4.93 -18.99 32.88
N LYS A 181 -3.76 -19.53 33.19
CA LYS A 181 -3.60 -20.42 34.33
C LYS A 181 -3.89 -19.68 35.66
N ASP A 182 -4.62 -20.35 36.55
CA ASP A 182 -4.94 -19.83 37.89
C ASP A 182 -5.68 -18.46 37.89
N TYR A 183 -6.37 -18.11 36.79
CA TYR A 183 -7.18 -16.90 36.75
C TYR A 183 -8.37 -17.02 37.71
N VAL A 184 -8.51 -16.03 38.61
CA VAL A 184 -9.62 -15.96 39.55
C VAL A 184 -10.72 -15.08 38.99
N GLY A 185 -11.84 -15.67 38.61
CA GLY A 185 -13.00 -14.96 38.05
C GLY A 185 -13.46 -15.58 36.73
N ASN A 186 -14.33 -14.85 36.03
CA ASN A 186 -14.78 -15.22 34.68
C ASN A 186 -14.01 -14.39 33.65
N LEU A 187 -12.95 -14.97 33.08
CA LEU A 187 -12.10 -14.28 32.10
C LEU A 187 -12.91 -13.76 30.90
N ALA A 188 -13.91 -14.50 30.43
CA ALA A 188 -14.73 -14.09 29.29
C ALA A 188 -15.55 -12.83 29.60
N GLU A 189 -16.19 -12.78 30.78
CA GLU A 189 -16.94 -11.62 31.23
C GLU A 189 -16.04 -10.42 31.55
N ASP A 190 -14.87 -10.68 32.14
CA ASP A 190 -13.91 -9.61 32.45
C ASP A 190 -13.31 -8.99 31.17
N ILE A 191 -13.16 -9.77 30.08
CA ILE A 191 -12.80 -9.24 28.76
C ILE A 191 -13.96 -8.48 28.13
N LYS A 192 -15.19 -9.03 28.15
CA LYS A 192 -16.39 -8.36 27.59
C LYS A 192 -16.69 -7.03 28.28
N SER A 193 -16.48 -6.97 29.58
CA SER A 193 -16.65 -5.73 30.35
C SER A 193 -15.50 -4.73 30.19
N GLY A 194 -14.42 -5.16 29.50
CA GLY A 194 -13.20 -4.36 29.33
C GLY A 194 -12.33 -4.27 30.61
N LYS A 195 -12.72 -4.94 31.69
CA LYS A 195 -11.93 -4.93 32.94
C LYS A 195 -10.53 -5.48 32.70
N ILE A 196 -10.43 -6.53 31.89
CA ILE A 196 -9.17 -7.20 31.58
C ILE A 196 -8.89 -7.07 30.08
N LEU A 197 -7.67 -6.72 29.73
CA LEU A 197 -7.12 -6.81 28.40
C LEU A 197 -6.28 -8.08 28.26
N LEU A 198 -6.51 -8.80 27.16
CA LEU A 198 -5.78 -10.00 26.78
C LEU A 198 -5.77 -10.07 25.25
N LEU A 199 -4.62 -10.27 24.61
CA LEU A 199 -4.60 -10.42 23.15
C LEU A 199 -5.05 -11.84 22.77
N PRO A 200 -6.03 -11.99 21.89
CA PRO A 200 -6.47 -13.29 21.39
C PRO A 200 -5.45 -13.89 20.41
N SER A 201 -5.53 -15.19 20.20
CA SER A 201 -4.59 -15.98 19.38
C SER A 201 -4.58 -15.61 17.89
N ASN A 202 -5.61 -14.92 17.42
CA ASN A 202 -5.75 -14.46 16.03
C ASN A 202 -5.29 -13.00 15.81
N PHE A 203 -4.67 -12.37 16.82
CA PHE A 203 -4.20 -10.98 16.72
C PHE A 203 -2.71 -10.91 16.40
N TYR A 204 -2.41 -10.50 15.17
CA TYR A 204 -1.06 -10.36 14.64
C TYR A 204 -0.63 -8.89 14.67
N ILE A 205 0.53 -8.60 15.24
CA ILE A 205 1.09 -7.26 15.29
C ILE A 205 2.42 -7.28 14.55
N TRP A 206 2.46 -6.67 13.37
CA TRP A 206 3.66 -6.62 12.54
C TRP A 206 4.14 -5.18 12.38
N ALA A 207 5.44 -5.02 12.23
CA ALA A 207 6.01 -3.68 12.12
C ALA A 207 7.13 -3.61 11.09
N THR A 208 7.37 -2.39 10.58
CA THR A 208 8.57 -2.07 9.81
C THR A 208 9.51 -1.21 10.64
N MET A 209 10.83 -1.39 10.41
CA MET A 209 11.87 -0.61 11.04
C MET A 209 12.96 -0.26 10.02
N ASN A 210 13.26 1.02 9.87
CA ASN A 210 14.49 1.44 9.22
C ASN A 210 15.61 1.44 10.25
N THR A 211 16.75 0.88 9.88
CA THR A 211 17.89 0.80 10.78
C THR A 211 18.82 2.03 10.65
N SER A 212 18.70 2.78 9.55
CA SER A 212 19.60 3.89 9.18
C SER A 212 19.42 5.19 9.97
N ASP A 213 18.27 5.41 10.57
CA ASP A 213 17.97 6.68 11.21
C ASP A 213 18.58 6.77 12.62
N GLN A 214 19.62 7.57 12.77
CA GLN A 214 20.31 7.78 14.05
C GLN A 214 19.51 8.64 15.04
N SER A 215 18.48 9.36 14.58
CA SER A 215 17.62 10.23 15.40
C SER A 215 16.45 9.49 16.05
N LEU A 216 16.42 8.17 16.01
CA LEU A 216 15.30 7.35 16.43
C LEU A 216 15.41 6.94 17.90
N PHE A 217 14.26 6.59 18.46
CA PHE A 217 14.20 6.05 19.80
C PHE A 217 14.80 4.63 19.84
N PRO A 218 15.77 4.36 20.72
CA PRO A 218 16.31 3.01 20.85
C PRO A 218 15.23 2.06 21.39
N ILE A 219 15.08 0.93 20.72
CA ILE A 219 14.22 -0.14 21.21
C ILE A 219 15.01 -0.95 22.25
N ASP A 220 14.48 -1.03 23.46
CA ASP A 220 15.14 -1.75 24.54
C ASP A 220 15.10 -3.28 24.33
N SER A 221 15.95 -4.01 25.09
CA SER A 221 16.08 -5.46 24.96
C SER A 221 14.84 -6.22 25.42
N ALA A 222 14.08 -5.69 26.38
CA ALA A 222 12.86 -6.32 26.86
C ALA A 222 11.76 -6.24 25.80
N PHE A 223 11.68 -5.14 25.06
CA PHE A 223 10.78 -5.02 23.92
C PHE A 223 11.22 -5.94 22.78
N LYS A 224 12.53 -5.95 22.45
CA LYS A 224 13.08 -6.74 21.34
C LYS A 224 12.79 -8.23 21.48
N ARG A 225 12.88 -8.81 22.67
CA ARG A 225 12.69 -10.25 22.90
C ARG A 225 11.27 -10.77 22.64
N ARG A 226 10.29 -9.86 22.55
CA ARG A 226 8.88 -10.20 22.30
C ARG A 226 8.51 -10.26 20.83
N TRP A 227 9.48 -10.02 19.96
CA TRP A 227 9.28 -9.93 18.53
C TRP A 227 10.17 -10.90 17.78
N ASP A 228 9.62 -11.52 16.75
CA ASP A 228 10.39 -12.17 15.71
C ASP A 228 10.97 -11.13 14.76
N TRP A 229 12.22 -11.31 14.35
CA TRP A 229 12.94 -10.35 13.54
C TRP A 229 13.18 -10.91 12.14
N LYS A 230 12.67 -10.22 11.13
CA LYS A 230 12.85 -10.60 9.73
C LYS A 230 13.67 -9.55 9.00
N TYR A 231 14.89 -9.92 8.66
CA TYR A 231 15.75 -9.08 7.83
C TYR A 231 15.25 -9.06 6.39
N VAL A 232 15.07 -7.84 5.82
CA VAL A 232 14.73 -7.65 4.42
C VAL A 232 15.99 -7.22 3.68
N LYS A 233 16.62 -8.21 3.02
CA LYS A 233 17.87 -8.04 2.30
C LYS A 233 17.69 -7.08 1.11
N ILE A 234 18.74 -6.29 0.84
CA ILE A 234 18.87 -5.56 -0.41
C ILE A 234 19.04 -6.58 -1.54
N ALA A 235 18.15 -6.57 -2.51
CA ALA A 235 18.17 -7.48 -3.64
C ALA A 235 17.65 -6.79 -4.90
N ASP A 236 18.05 -7.27 -6.04
CA ASP A 236 17.50 -6.87 -7.34
C ASP A 236 16.02 -7.31 -7.42
N ALA A 237 15.13 -6.33 -7.57
CA ALA A 237 13.71 -6.59 -7.73
C ALA A 237 13.32 -6.91 -9.19
N LYS A 238 14.29 -6.96 -10.11
CA LYS A 238 14.11 -7.26 -11.54
C LYS A 238 13.01 -6.44 -12.20
N LYS A 239 13.01 -5.12 -11.92
CA LYS A 239 12.09 -4.15 -12.51
C LYS A 239 12.70 -3.36 -13.66
N ASP A 240 13.96 -3.68 -14.03
CA ASP A 240 14.71 -3.07 -15.11
C ASP A 240 14.72 -1.52 -15.07
N TYR A 241 14.82 -0.97 -13.85
CA TYR A 241 14.92 0.47 -13.69
C TYR A 241 16.26 0.97 -14.23
N LYS A 242 16.22 2.03 -15.01
CA LYS A 242 17.41 2.71 -15.54
C LYS A 242 17.44 4.15 -15.08
N ILE A 243 18.63 4.69 -14.85
CA ILE A 243 18.85 6.11 -14.60
C ILE A 243 19.11 6.76 -15.97
N LYS A 244 18.32 7.77 -16.34
CA LYS A 244 18.55 8.53 -17.58
C LYS A 244 19.45 9.72 -17.29
N CYS A 245 20.54 9.84 -18.06
CA CYS A 245 21.52 10.92 -17.94
C CYS A 245 21.88 11.45 -19.34
N GLY A 246 21.10 12.44 -19.82
CA GLY A 246 21.18 12.90 -21.22
C GLY A 246 20.71 11.81 -22.18
N ASP A 247 21.59 11.47 -23.14
CA ASP A 247 21.33 10.43 -24.16
C ASP A 247 21.83 9.04 -23.72
N GLU A 248 22.26 8.91 -22.48
CA GLU A 248 22.78 7.67 -21.93
C GLU A 248 21.93 7.17 -20.76
N THR A 249 21.95 5.87 -20.56
CA THR A 249 21.28 5.23 -19.42
C THR A 249 22.26 4.35 -18.65
N CYS A 250 22.05 4.28 -17.33
CA CYS A 250 22.74 3.37 -16.43
C CYS A 250 21.72 2.46 -15.75
N ASP A 251 21.99 1.17 -15.70
CA ASP A 251 21.17 0.24 -14.94
C ASP A 251 21.15 0.59 -13.45
N TRP A 252 19.94 0.65 -12.88
CA TRP A 252 19.75 1.07 -11.50
C TRP A 252 20.36 0.09 -10.50
N TRP A 253 20.22 -1.22 -10.75
CA TRP A 253 20.77 -2.23 -9.86
C TRP A 253 22.29 -2.21 -9.85
N THR A 254 22.90 -2.06 -11.01
CA THR A 254 24.35 -1.90 -11.17
C THR A 254 24.86 -0.69 -10.40
N PHE A 255 24.16 0.46 -10.51
CA PHE A 255 24.53 1.66 -9.77
C PHE A 255 24.45 1.47 -8.26
N ILE A 256 23.30 0.98 -7.73
CA ILE A 256 23.16 0.83 -6.27
C ILE A 256 24.06 -0.23 -5.69
N SER A 257 24.36 -1.30 -6.45
CA SER A 257 25.30 -2.35 -6.02
C SER A 257 26.69 -1.77 -5.82
N ALA A 258 27.22 -1.06 -6.82
CA ALA A 258 28.51 -0.40 -6.74
C ALA A 258 28.56 0.69 -5.65
N MET A 259 27.48 1.47 -5.52
CA MET A 259 27.39 2.50 -4.48
C MET A 259 27.34 1.88 -3.07
N ASN A 260 26.60 0.79 -2.88
CA ASN A 260 26.49 0.13 -1.59
C ASN A 260 27.80 -0.50 -1.13
N GLU A 261 28.66 -0.96 -2.04
CA GLU A 261 30.03 -1.37 -1.71
C GLU A 261 30.81 -0.18 -1.14
N LYS A 262 30.79 0.98 -1.83
CA LYS A 262 31.45 2.20 -1.36
C LYS A 262 30.91 2.70 -0.01
N ILE A 263 29.59 2.60 0.21
CA ILE A 263 28.95 2.95 1.48
C ILE A 263 29.47 2.03 2.60
N ALA A 264 29.59 0.72 2.33
CA ALA A 264 30.08 -0.23 3.32
C ALA A 264 31.55 0.06 3.69
N ASP A 265 32.40 0.35 2.71
CA ASP A 265 33.81 0.64 2.91
C ASP A 265 34.04 1.92 3.74
N GLU A 266 33.23 2.97 3.49
CA GLU A 266 33.40 4.27 4.14
C GLU A 266 32.71 4.35 5.51
N THR A 267 31.57 3.72 5.66
CA THR A 267 30.74 3.92 6.86
C THR A 267 30.75 2.74 7.81
N SER A 268 31.21 1.57 7.36
CA SER A 268 31.10 0.28 8.08
C SER A 268 29.67 0.00 8.57
N SER A 269 28.66 0.56 7.89
CA SER A 269 27.26 0.47 8.26
C SER A 269 26.39 -0.02 7.09
N ASP A 270 25.74 -1.15 7.29
CA ASP A 270 24.79 -1.68 6.33
C ASP A 270 23.47 -0.86 6.29
N ASP A 271 23.24 -0.08 7.32
CA ASP A 271 22.00 0.67 7.50
C ASP A 271 21.85 1.84 6.54
N LYS A 272 22.98 2.44 6.15
CA LYS A 272 23.03 3.57 5.20
C LYS A 272 22.94 3.16 3.73
N LYS A 273 22.94 1.85 3.44
CA LYS A 273 22.83 1.33 2.08
C LYS A 273 21.50 1.63 1.42
N LEU A 274 21.50 1.68 0.11
CA LEU A 274 20.32 1.94 -0.72
C LEU A 274 19.62 0.61 -1.07
N GLY A 275 18.34 0.49 -0.75
CA GLY A 275 17.50 -0.58 -1.27
C GLY A 275 17.02 -0.30 -2.69
N TYR A 276 16.58 -1.34 -3.40
CA TYR A 276 16.16 -1.24 -4.80
C TYR A 276 15.06 -0.20 -5.03
N PHE A 277 14.11 -0.09 -4.10
CA PHE A 277 12.98 0.83 -4.19
C PHE A 277 13.22 2.20 -3.56
N PHE A 278 14.47 2.52 -3.24
CA PHE A 278 14.82 3.84 -2.71
C PHE A 278 14.45 4.97 -3.68
N CYS A 279 14.72 4.74 -4.99
CA CYS A 279 14.25 5.62 -6.05
C CYS A 279 13.53 4.78 -7.11
N LYS A 280 12.35 5.25 -7.54
CA LYS A 280 11.53 4.61 -8.56
C LYS A 280 11.27 5.59 -9.70
N PRO A 281 11.10 5.12 -10.95
CA PRO A 281 10.56 5.94 -12.03
C PRO A 281 9.26 6.63 -11.64
N MET A 282 8.92 7.72 -12.31
CA MET A 282 7.62 8.39 -12.08
C MET A 282 6.46 7.58 -12.64
N LYS A 283 6.68 6.92 -13.77
CA LYS A 283 5.74 5.98 -14.39
C LYS A 283 6.43 4.66 -14.67
N GLU A 284 5.66 3.60 -14.64
CA GLU A 284 6.16 2.27 -14.96
C GLU A 284 6.63 2.21 -16.42
N GLY A 285 7.83 1.64 -16.65
CA GLY A 285 8.46 1.57 -17.97
C GLY A 285 9.25 2.82 -18.39
N GLU A 286 9.18 3.93 -17.64
CA GLU A 286 10.04 5.10 -17.87
C GLU A 286 11.35 4.96 -17.06
N PRO A 287 12.45 5.59 -17.49
CA PRO A 287 13.65 5.65 -16.68
C PRO A 287 13.50 6.63 -15.49
N ILE A 288 14.35 6.49 -14.49
CA ILE A 288 14.52 7.47 -13.44
C ILE A 288 15.16 8.72 -14.08
N ASN A 289 14.45 9.83 -14.10
CA ASN A 289 15.01 11.06 -14.65
C ASN A 289 16.10 11.66 -13.75
N VAL A 290 16.95 12.48 -14.33
CA VAL A 290 18.11 13.03 -13.67
C VAL A 290 17.75 13.92 -12.47
N GLU A 291 16.67 14.69 -12.54
CA GLU A 291 16.21 15.57 -11.46
C GLU A 291 15.80 14.75 -10.24
N ARG A 292 15.07 13.65 -10.47
CA ARG A 292 14.66 12.75 -9.40
C ARG A 292 15.85 11.99 -8.80
N PHE A 293 16.80 11.61 -9.63
CA PHE A 293 18.02 10.96 -9.18
C PHE A 293 18.84 11.90 -8.29
N VAL A 294 19.05 13.14 -8.71
CA VAL A 294 19.78 14.15 -7.91
C VAL A 294 19.04 14.45 -6.61
N SER A 295 17.75 14.78 -6.68
CA SER A 295 16.98 15.21 -5.52
C SER A 295 16.74 14.12 -4.48
N LYS A 296 16.72 12.85 -4.86
CA LYS A 296 16.47 11.74 -3.92
C LYS A 296 17.73 10.98 -3.56
N VAL A 297 18.50 10.57 -4.57
CA VAL A 297 19.62 9.64 -4.35
C VAL A 297 20.87 10.42 -3.99
N MET A 298 21.29 11.36 -4.85
CA MET A 298 22.52 12.11 -4.60
C MET A 298 22.41 12.99 -3.36
N PHE A 299 21.24 13.58 -3.12
CA PHE A 299 21.01 14.38 -1.91
C PHE A 299 21.11 13.52 -0.63
N TYR A 300 20.51 12.33 -0.62
CA TYR A 300 20.67 11.39 0.50
C TYR A 300 22.11 10.97 0.70
N LEU A 301 22.80 10.60 -0.38
CA LEU A 301 24.20 10.22 -0.29
C LEU A 301 25.06 11.36 0.25
N TRP A 302 24.81 12.60 -0.18
CA TRP A 302 25.55 13.77 0.28
C TRP A 302 25.30 14.11 1.75
N ASN A 303 24.02 14.22 2.15
CA ASN A 303 23.65 14.72 3.47
C ASN A 303 23.69 13.66 4.59
N ASP A 304 23.33 12.41 4.26
CA ASP A 304 23.11 11.40 5.30
C ASP A 304 24.21 10.33 5.32
N VAL A 305 24.81 10.05 4.15
CA VAL A 305 25.81 8.98 4.04
C VAL A 305 27.23 9.52 4.19
N PHE A 306 27.61 10.51 3.36
CA PHE A 306 28.97 11.02 3.25
C PHE A 306 29.19 12.39 3.90
N LYS A 307 28.25 12.87 4.70
CA LYS A 307 28.30 14.20 5.36
C LYS A 307 29.59 14.46 6.13
N ASP A 308 30.04 13.47 6.89
CA ASP A 308 31.22 13.55 7.76
C ASP A 308 32.41 12.74 7.19
N GLY A 309 32.31 12.28 5.94
CA GLY A 309 33.25 11.34 5.32
C GLY A 309 33.86 11.82 4.02
N ASN A 310 34.28 10.88 3.23
CA ASN A 310 34.97 11.09 1.97
C ASN A 310 34.01 11.50 0.85
N THR A 311 34.02 12.76 0.48
CA THR A 311 33.22 13.32 -0.63
C THR A 311 33.88 13.15 -2.01
N GLN A 312 34.98 12.38 -2.12
CA GLN A 312 35.73 12.20 -3.38
C GLN A 312 34.86 11.72 -4.53
N TYR A 313 33.84 10.88 -4.26
CA TYR A 313 32.91 10.35 -5.27
C TYR A 313 32.10 11.46 -5.95
N PHE A 314 31.87 12.56 -5.26
CA PHE A 314 31.15 13.74 -5.77
C PHE A 314 32.07 14.72 -6.48
N ASN A 315 33.38 14.47 -6.51
CA ASN A 315 34.30 15.40 -7.16
C ASN A 315 34.20 15.27 -8.69
N VAL A 316 33.51 16.18 -9.30
CA VAL A 316 33.33 16.32 -10.75
C VAL A 316 34.20 17.40 -11.37
N ASN A 317 35.03 18.10 -10.53
CA ASN A 317 35.93 19.13 -10.99
C ASN A 317 37.10 18.53 -11.77
N SER A 318 37.56 19.27 -12.80
CA SER A 318 38.80 18.92 -13.51
C SER A 318 40.04 19.10 -12.63
N ASP A 319 39.95 19.96 -11.63
CA ASP A 319 40.96 20.19 -10.61
C ASP A 319 40.62 19.37 -9.36
N THR A 320 41.31 18.26 -9.19
CA THR A 320 41.13 17.33 -8.07
C THR A 320 41.55 17.89 -6.71
N THR A 321 42.19 19.06 -6.67
CA THR A 321 42.58 19.73 -5.42
C THR A 321 41.41 20.51 -4.80
N LYS A 322 40.36 20.78 -5.55
CA LYS A 322 39.16 21.45 -5.05
C LYS A 322 38.19 20.48 -4.39
N ASN A 323 37.66 20.92 -3.26
CA ASN A 323 36.62 20.15 -2.58
C ASN A 323 35.39 20.01 -3.47
N ALA A 324 34.74 18.82 -3.42
CA ALA A 324 33.45 18.62 -4.02
C ALA A 324 32.40 19.54 -3.36
N THR A 325 31.49 20.07 -4.15
CA THR A 325 30.33 20.83 -3.67
C THR A 325 29.07 20.26 -4.30
N PHE A 326 27.97 20.24 -3.57
CA PHE A 326 26.70 19.75 -4.12
C PHE A 326 26.13 20.69 -5.20
N ASP A 327 26.45 21.98 -5.08
CA ASP A 327 26.08 23.03 -6.04
C ASP A 327 26.63 22.76 -7.46
N ALA A 328 27.73 22.03 -7.58
CA ALA A 328 28.31 21.63 -8.88
C ALA A 328 27.35 20.76 -9.74
N PHE A 329 26.30 20.19 -9.15
CA PHE A 329 25.30 19.40 -9.88
C PHE A 329 24.14 20.26 -10.40
N TYR A 330 24.20 21.57 -10.23
CA TYR A 330 23.22 22.52 -10.76
C TYR A 330 23.90 23.57 -11.64
N ASN A 331 23.18 24.06 -12.62
CA ASN A 331 23.57 25.19 -13.45
C ASN A 331 23.12 26.50 -12.79
N ASP A 332 23.61 27.65 -13.30
CA ASP A 332 23.25 28.96 -12.77
C ASP A 332 21.74 29.29 -12.81
N ASP A 333 20.98 28.62 -13.68
CA ASP A 333 19.52 28.70 -13.80
C ASP A 333 18.76 27.72 -12.89
N ASN A 334 19.43 27.05 -11.97
CA ASN A 334 18.93 26.00 -11.10
C ASN A 334 18.45 24.72 -11.81
N THR A 335 18.74 24.54 -13.08
CA THR A 335 18.55 23.25 -13.75
C THR A 335 19.66 22.26 -13.37
N VAL A 336 19.39 20.96 -13.47
CA VAL A 336 20.38 19.94 -13.16
C VAL A 336 21.49 19.94 -14.22
N ASN A 337 22.75 19.96 -13.78
CA ASN A 337 23.90 19.80 -14.64
C ASN A 337 24.12 18.33 -14.99
N VAL A 338 23.51 17.91 -16.10
CA VAL A 338 23.52 16.51 -16.56
C VAL A 338 24.92 15.97 -16.77
N ALA A 339 25.85 16.80 -17.27
CA ALA A 339 27.24 16.38 -17.51
C ALA A 339 27.97 16.04 -16.20
N ASN A 340 27.73 16.79 -15.15
CA ASN A 340 28.32 16.53 -13.84
C ASN A 340 27.67 15.34 -13.14
N VAL A 341 26.37 15.13 -13.31
CA VAL A 341 25.69 13.91 -12.83
C VAL A 341 26.21 12.68 -13.54
N ARG A 342 26.44 12.76 -14.87
CA ARG A 342 27.08 11.70 -15.64
C ARG A 342 28.47 11.34 -15.07
N LYS A 343 29.31 12.35 -14.80
CA LYS A 343 30.63 12.13 -14.19
C LYS A 343 30.53 11.43 -12.84
N PHE A 344 29.58 11.85 -12.01
CA PHE A 344 29.32 11.20 -10.73
C PHE A 344 28.96 9.70 -10.92
N ILE A 345 28.04 9.39 -11.83
CA ILE A 345 27.68 8.00 -12.12
C ILE A 345 28.91 7.21 -12.59
N VAL A 346 29.71 7.77 -13.51
CA VAL A 346 30.94 7.15 -13.99
C VAL A 346 31.95 6.91 -12.86
N ASN A 347 32.10 7.85 -11.93
CA ASN A 347 32.98 7.69 -10.75
C ASN A 347 32.57 6.48 -9.90
N ILE A 348 31.30 6.08 -9.94
CA ILE A 348 30.77 4.97 -9.16
C ILE A 348 30.88 3.64 -9.93
N VAL A 349 30.39 3.61 -11.17
CA VAL A 349 30.21 2.35 -11.94
C VAL A 349 31.25 2.15 -13.04
N GLY A 350 31.99 3.18 -13.42
CA GLY A 350 32.90 3.17 -14.54
C GLY A 350 32.26 3.49 -15.89
N GLU A 351 33.05 3.96 -16.85
CA GLU A 351 32.59 4.45 -18.17
C GLU A 351 31.88 3.38 -19.01
N LYS A 352 32.29 2.12 -18.91
CA LYS A 352 31.83 1.01 -19.78
C LYS A 352 30.40 0.55 -19.51
N ILE A 353 29.75 1.05 -18.46
CA ILE A 353 28.43 0.61 -18.02
C ILE A 353 27.32 1.58 -18.49
N LEU A 354 27.70 2.72 -19.07
CA LEU A 354 26.73 3.63 -19.67
C LEU A 354 26.38 3.16 -21.07
N GLU A 355 25.10 2.88 -21.27
CA GLU A 355 24.53 2.52 -22.56
C GLU A 355 23.99 3.78 -23.25
N LYS A 356 24.41 4.03 -24.51
CA LYS A 356 23.75 5.06 -25.33
C LYS A 356 22.33 4.60 -25.65
N GLU A 357 21.35 5.47 -25.46
CA GLU A 357 20.04 5.25 -26.08
C GLU A 357 20.26 5.17 -27.60
N SER A 358 20.29 3.98 -28.15
CA SER A 358 20.30 3.81 -29.60
C SER A 358 18.95 4.24 -30.13
N ASN A 359 18.91 5.31 -30.93
CA ASN A 359 17.77 5.67 -31.77
C ASN A 359 17.58 4.69 -32.95
N GLU A 360 18.34 3.60 -32.98
CA GLU A 360 18.22 2.53 -33.96
C GLU A 360 17.41 1.38 -33.35
N MET A 361 16.31 1.04 -34.01
CA MET A 361 15.63 -0.23 -33.78
C MET A 361 16.66 -1.35 -33.92
N PRO A 362 16.88 -2.21 -32.90
CA PRO A 362 17.81 -3.31 -33.04
C PRO A 362 17.36 -4.25 -34.15
N PRO A 363 18.32 -4.80 -34.95
CA PRO A 363 18.00 -5.89 -35.85
C PRO A 363 17.52 -7.09 -35.01
N GLN A 364 16.51 -7.76 -35.51
CA GLN A 364 15.97 -8.98 -34.92
C GLN A 364 17.05 -10.05 -34.88
N GLU A 365 17.61 -10.34 -33.69
CA GLU A 365 18.22 -11.63 -33.44
C GLU A 365 17.28 -12.43 -32.54
N GLU A 366 16.89 -13.59 -33.07
CA GLU A 366 16.09 -14.58 -32.40
C GLU A 366 16.86 -15.16 -31.20
N PHE A 367 16.42 -14.92 -29.99
CA PHE A 367 16.68 -15.79 -28.85
C PHE A 367 15.34 -16.16 -28.19
N ASP A 368 15.06 -17.44 -28.26
CA ASP A 368 13.95 -18.09 -27.60
C ASP A 368 14.07 -17.99 -26.07
N ASP A 369 13.23 -17.17 -25.45
CA ASP A 369 12.87 -17.33 -24.04
C ASP A 369 11.38 -16.94 -23.84
N PRO A 370 10.52 -17.86 -23.35
CA PRO A 370 9.06 -17.77 -23.58
C PRO A 370 8.29 -16.91 -22.58
N VAL A 371 8.88 -16.07 -21.73
CA VAL A 371 8.11 -15.52 -20.58
C VAL A 371 7.90 -14.00 -20.55
N ASN A 372 8.52 -13.15 -21.38
CA ASN A 372 8.32 -11.69 -21.24
C ASN A 372 8.46 -10.85 -22.54
N LYS A 373 7.78 -11.22 -23.62
CA LYS A 373 7.63 -10.30 -24.76
C LYS A 373 6.48 -9.32 -24.52
N ILE A 374 6.76 -8.01 -24.54
CA ILE A 374 5.73 -6.99 -24.69
C ILE A 374 5.12 -7.19 -26.07
N ASP A 375 3.87 -7.57 -26.09
CA ASP A 375 3.14 -7.91 -27.30
C ASP A 375 2.58 -6.64 -27.95
N TYR A 376 3.27 -6.15 -28.98
CA TYR A 376 2.88 -4.99 -29.81
C TYR A 376 1.98 -5.35 -30.97
N THR A 377 1.38 -6.54 -31.00
CA THR A 377 0.48 -6.97 -32.07
C THR A 377 -0.56 -5.92 -32.37
N LYS A 378 -0.67 -5.56 -33.65
CA LYS A 378 -1.70 -4.68 -34.18
C LYS A 378 -2.74 -5.52 -34.93
N TYR A 379 -3.93 -5.00 -35.03
CA TYR A 379 -5.06 -5.72 -35.57
C TYR A 379 -5.79 -4.90 -36.62
N SER A 380 -6.41 -5.60 -37.57
CA SER A 380 -7.36 -5.00 -38.53
C SER A 380 -8.75 -5.52 -38.22
N PHE A 381 -9.72 -4.62 -38.14
CA PHE A 381 -11.11 -4.94 -37.85
C PHE A 381 -12.03 -3.86 -38.45
N ASP A 382 -13.07 -4.30 -39.16
CA ASP A 382 -14.15 -3.45 -39.70
C ASP A 382 -13.63 -2.24 -40.48
N GLY A 383 -12.70 -2.48 -41.42
CA GLY A 383 -12.11 -1.45 -42.28
C GLY A 383 -11.06 -0.56 -41.59
N ASN A 384 -10.73 -0.82 -40.31
CA ASN A 384 -9.70 -0.09 -39.61
C ASN A 384 -8.44 -0.95 -39.47
N ASP A 385 -7.30 -0.38 -39.81
CA ASP A 385 -5.99 -1.03 -39.78
C ASP A 385 -5.14 -0.55 -38.57
N ARG A 386 -4.18 -1.37 -38.16
CA ARG A 386 -3.17 -1.05 -37.13
C ARG A 386 -3.76 -0.66 -35.78
N LEU A 387 -4.92 -1.23 -35.42
CA LEU A 387 -5.55 -1.03 -34.12
C LEU A 387 -4.67 -1.60 -32.98
N SER A 388 -4.52 -0.85 -31.91
CA SER A 388 -3.98 -1.40 -30.66
C SER A 388 -4.99 -2.39 -30.04
N LYS A 389 -4.55 -3.24 -29.10
CA LYS A 389 -5.46 -4.13 -28.35
C LYS A 389 -6.59 -3.36 -27.68
N LYS A 390 -6.29 -2.19 -27.13
CA LYS A 390 -7.26 -1.27 -26.53
C LYS A 390 -8.31 -0.85 -27.55
N ASP A 391 -7.86 -0.35 -28.70
CA ASP A 391 -8.75 0.19 -29.72
C ASP A 391 -9.57 -0.92 -30.39
N LEU A 392 -8.97 -2.08 -30.61
CA LEU A 392 -9.66 -3.26 -31.13
C LEU A 392 -10.81 -3.69 -30.21
N GLY A 393 -10.54 -3.86 -28.93
CA GLY A 393 -11.56 -4.30 -27.96
C GLY A 393 -12.73 -3.33 -27.87
N VAL A 394 -12.44 -2.01 -27.81
CA VAL A 394 -13.47 -0.97 -27.81
C VAL A 394 -14.30 -1.03 -29.08
N LYS A 395 -13.68 -1.13 -30.26
CA LYS A 395 -14.40 -1.18 -31.55
C LYS A 395 -15.27 -2.41 -31.72
N ILE A 396 -14.83 -3.57 -31.25
CA ILE A 396 -15.67 -4.79 -31.27
C ILE A 396 -16.90 -4.60 -30.38
N VAL A 397 -16.75 -4.05 -29.19
CA VAL A 397 -17.86 -3.79 -28.28
C VAL A 397 -18.81 -2.73 -28.85
N GLU A 398 -18.28 -1.63 -29.39
CA GLU A 398 -19.08 -0.57 -30.02
C GLU A 398 -19.88 -1.09 -31.22
N LYS A 399 -19.28 -1.97 -32.04
CA LYS A 399 -19.98 -2.58 -33.17
C LYS A 399 -21.13 -3.46 -32.68
N TYR A 400 -20.89 -4.30 -31.63
CA TYR A 400 -21.95 -5.13 -31.05
C TYR A 400 -23.11 -4.27 -30.53
N ILE A 401 -22.84 -3.22 -29.80
CA ILE A 401 -23.84 -2.29 -29.24
C ILE A 401 -24.64 -1.62 -30.37
N ASN A 402 -23.98 -1.21 -31.46
CA ASN A 402 -24.65 -0.56 -32.58
C ASN A 402 -25.57 -1.51 -33.34
N GLU A 403 -25.21 -2.77 -33.48
CA GLU A 403 -26.03 -3.80 -34.14
C GLU A 403 -27.20 -4.28 -33.25
N HIS A 404 -27.13 -4.02 -31.91
CA HIS A 404 -28.12 -4.41 -30.90
C HIS A 404 -28.65 -3.17 -30.13
N ALA A 405 -28.87 -2.07 -30.85
CA ALA A 405 -29.24 -0.79 -30.24
C ALA A 405 -30.65 -0.79 -29.58
N ASP A 406 -31.46 -1.78 -29.86
CA ASP A 406 -32.79 -2.02 -29.30
C ASP A 406 -32.79 -2.85 -28.00
N GLU A 407 -31.64 -3.42 -27.63
CA GLU A 407 -31.52 -4.21 -26.41
C GLU A 407 -31.41 -3.34 -25.15
N SER A 408 -31.85 -3.94 -24.00
CA SER A 408 -31.69 -3.30 -22.69
C SER A 408 -30.23 -3.36 -22.20
N PHE A 409 -29.87 -2.50 -21.24
CA PHE A 409 -28.54 -2.56 -20.62
C PHE A 409 -28.23 -3.95 -20.04
N ALA A 410 -29.21 -4.58 -19.43
CA ALA A 410 -29.04 -5.91 -18.80
C ALA A 410 -28.75 -7.00 -19.86
N ASP A 411 -29.40 -6.94 -21.03
CA ASP A 411 -29.19 -7.88 -22.13
C ASP A 411 -27.79 -7.69 -22.74
N LEU A 412 -27.41 -6.44 -23.01
CA LEU A 412 -26.08 -6.10 -23.51
C LEU A 412 -24.97 -6.53 -22.51
N GLN A 413 -25.17 -6.29 -21.22
CA GLN A 413 -24.23 -6.70 -20.19
C GLN A 413 -24.08 -8.23 -20.11
N LYS A 414 -25.17 -8.95 -20.23
CA LYS A 414 -25.18 -10.41 -20.25
C LYS A 414 -24.49 -10.99 -21.49
N ALA A 415 -24.71 -10.39 -22.66
CA ALA A 415 -24.09 -10.83 -23.91
C ALA A 415 -22.57 -10.60 -23.93
N LEU A 416 -22.10 -9.55 -23.25
CA LEU A 416 -20.69 -9.16 -23.14
C LEU A 416 -20.07 -9.58 -21.79
N ASP A 417 -20.68 -10.56 -21.12
CA ASP A 417 -20.13 -11.12 -19.86
C ASP A 417 -19.09 -12.20 -20.16
N PHE A 418 -17.85 -11.89 -19.92
CA PHE A 418 -16.73 -12.85 -20.00
C PHE A 418 -16.33 -13.43 -18.64
N GLY A 419 -17.13 -13.19 -17.58
CA GLY A 419 -16.87 -13.63 -16.22
C GLY A 419 -15.52 -13.10 -15.69
N ASP A 420 -14.87 -13.88 -14.82
CA ASP A 420 -13.58 -13.52 -14.21
C ASP A 420 -12.42 -13.40 -15.20
N LYS A 421 -12.64 -13.67 -16.49
CA LYS A 421 -11.61 -13.64 -17.54
C LYS A 421 -11.22 -12.23 -17.97
N VAL A 422 -12.06 -11.24 -17.69
CA VAL A 422 -11.82 -9.82 -18.00
C VAL A 422 -11.71 -9.00 -16.70
N GLU A 423 -10.92 -9.50 -15.77
CA GLU A 423 -10.60 -8.77 -14.54
C GLU A 423 -9.57 -7.68 -14.81
N ASN A 424 -9.84 -6.47 -14.37
CA ASN A 424 -8.85 -5.40 -14.35
C ASN A 424 -8.16 -5.31 -12.97
N LYS A 425 -7.06 -4.57 -12.89
CA LYS A 425 -6.29 -4.39 -11.63
C LYS A 425 -7.09 -3.77 -10.47
N TYR A 426 -8.31 -3.31 -10.71
CA TYR A 426 -9.23 -2.72 -9.72
C TYR A 426 -10.37 -3.67 -9.34
N GLN A 427 -10.28 -4.94 -9.73
CA GLN A 427 -11.29 -5.99 -9.46
C GLN A 427 -12.69 -5.67 -10.02
N TYR A 428 -12.76 -4.88 -11.10
CA TYR A 428 -14.01 -4.69 -11.83
C TYR A 428 -14.18 -5.82 -12.85
N HIS A 429 -15.26 -6.57 -12.72
CA HIS A 429 -15.63 -7.66 -13.61
C HIS A 429 -16.69 -7.15 -14.59
N GLY A 430 -16.37 -7.11 -15.89
CA GLY A 430 -17.34 -6.76 -16.92
C GLY A 430 -16.81 -5.79 -17.98
N VAL A 431 -17.45 -5.78 -19.12
CA VAL A 431 -17.11 -4.96 -20.29
C VAL A 431 -17.90 -3.65 -20.31
N LEU A 432 -19.09 -3.64 -19.70
CA LEU A 432 -19.96 -2.47 -19.58
C LEU A 432 -20.15 -2.11 -18.11
N ALA A 433 -20.06 -0.83 -17.77
CA ALA A 433 -20.35 -0.30 -16.45
C ALA A 433 -21.34 0.86 -16.51
N ARG A 434 -22.29 0.93 -15.59
CA ARG A 434 -23.16 2.10 -15.47
C ARG A 434 -22.30 3.32 -15.17
N THR A 435 -22.65 4.47 -15.75
CA THR A 435 -21.85 5.70 -15.57
C THR A 435 -21.70 6.07 -14.10
N GLU A 436 -22.73 5.86 -13.28
CA GLU A 436 -22.74 6.10 -11.84
C GLU A 436 -21.82 5.15 -11.03
N GLU A 437 -21.52 3.97 -11.57
CA GLU A 437 -20.62 2.97 -10.95
C GLU A 437 -19.14 3.25 -11.24
N VAL A 438 -18.85 4.07 -12.26
CA VAL A 438 -17.47 4.41 -12.68
C VAL A 438 -16.92 5.51 -11.75
N THR A 439 -16.29 5.11 -10.65
CA THR A 439 -15.65 6.01 -9.69
C THR A 439 -14.31 6.54 -10.19
N ASN A 440 -13.78 7.57 -9.54
CA ASN A 440 -12.49 8.18 -9.86
C ASN A 440 -11.32 7.17 -9.83
N SER A 441 -11.46 6.07 -9.09
CA SER A 441 -10.40 5.05 -8.95
C SER A 441 -10.16 4.25 -10.23
N TYR A 442 -11.17 4.04 -11.08
CA TYR A 442 -11.07 3.26 -12.33
C TYR A 442 -11.59 3.96 -13.56
N GLN A 443 -11.78 5.28 -13.50
CA GLN A 443 -12.26 6.09 -14.62
C GLN A 443 -11.40 5.90 -15.89
N ASN A 444 -10.09 5.68 -15.72
CA ASN A 444 -9.15 5.45 -16.81
C ASN A 444 -9.27 4.07 -17.49
N CYS A 445 -10.05 3.14 -16.91
CA CYS A 445 -10.28 1.82 -17.50
C CYS A 445 -11.43 1.81 -18.49
N PHE A 446 -12.20 2.89 -18.60
CA PHE A 446 -13.35 3.03 -19.48
C PHE A 446 -13.14 4.14 -20.49
N VAL A 447 -13.85 4.06 -21.63
CA VAL A 447 -13.89 5.16 -22.58
C VAL A 447 -14.61 6.36 -21.97
N ASN A 448 -14.20 7.58 -22.33
CA ASN A 448 -14.85 8.79 -21.81
C ASN A 448 -16.27 9.01 -22.38
N LYS A 449 -16.58 8.38 -23.51
CA LYS A 449 -17.87 8.48 -24.18
C LYS A 449 -18.94 7.69 -23.40
N GLU A 450 -20.02 8.37 -23.04
CA GLU A 450 -21.21 7.76 -22.43
C GLU A 450 -22.16 7.29 -23.53
N ILE A 451 -22.73 6.11 -23.37
CA ILE A 451 -23.73 5.51 -24.25
C ILE A 451 -25.03 5.32 -23.45
N THR A 452 -26.17 5.39 -24.13
CA THR A 452 -27.48 5.15 -23.50
C THR A 452 -28.15 3.97 -24.20
N SER A 453 -28.57 2.98 -23.41
CA SER A 453 -29.32 1.79 -23.90
C SER A 453 -30.77 2.10 -24.20
N SER A 454 -31.48 1.16 -24.80
CA SER A 454 -32.91 1.30 -25.15
C SER A 454 -33.82 1.55 -23.93
N ASP A 455 -33.45 1.04 -22.78
CA ASP A 455 -34.14 1.24 -21.50
C ASP A 455 -33.68 2.51 -20.74
N GLY A 456 -32.88 3.37 -21.37
CA GLY A 456 -32.46 4.69 -20.84
C GLY A 456 -31.29 4.64 -19.85
N VAL A 457 -30.65 3.49 -19.65
CA VAL A 457 -29.49 3.36 -18.77
C VAL A 457 -28.25 3.94 -19.42
N LYS A 458 -27.53 4.83 -18.71
CA LYS A 458 -26.27 5.42 -19.15
C LYS A 458 -25.09 4.59 -18.68
N TYR A 459 -24.20 4.23 -19.60
CA TYR A 459 -23.06 3.36 -19.34
C TYR A 459 -21.83 3.70 -20.18
N LYS A 460 -20.69 3.11 -19.79
CA LYS A 460 -19.40 3.26 -20.46
C LYS A 460 -18.81 1.89 -20.82
N VAL A 461 -17.99 1.86 -21.87
CA VAL A 461 -17.34 0.67 -22.41
C VAL A 461 -15.93 0.55 -21.83
N LEU A 462 -15.53 -0.67 -21.45
CA LEU A 462 -14.18 -0.98 -20.99
C LEU A 462 -13.15 -0.71 -22.08
N SER A 463 -12.09 0.01 -21.74
CA SER A 463 -10.93 0.25 -22.60
C SER A 463 -9.66 -0.48 -22.16
N TRP A 464 -9.75 -1.32 -21.13
CA TRP A 464 -8.62 -2.05 -20.54
C TRP A 464 -8.39 -3.41 -21.21
N TRP A 465 -7.93 -3.38 -22.47
CA TRP A 465 -7.59 -4.58 -23.24
C TRP A 465 -6.07 -4.74 -23.36
N ASN A 466 -5.56 -5.93 -23.03
CA ASN A 466 -4.14 -6.22 -23.01
C ASN A 466 -3.85 -7.65 -23.53
N LYS A 467 -2.59 -8.11 -23.50
CA LYS A 467 -2.19 -9.42 -24.02
C LYS A 467 -2.84 -10.62 -23.31
N TYR A 468 -3.37 -10.44 -22.11
CA TYR A 468 -3.95 -11.53 -21.34
C TYR A 468 -5.47 -11.69 -21.54
N ASN A 469 -6.15 -10.61 -21.94
CA ASN A 469 -7.60 -10.62 -22.07
C ASN A 469 -8.12 -10.31 -23.49
N ILE A 470 -7.25 -9.87 -24.42
CA ILE A 470 -7.66 -9.53 -25.78
C ILE A 470 -8.21 -10.73 -26.58
N SER A 471 -7.75 -11.94 -26.29
CA SER A 471 -8.21 -13.15 -26.98
C SER A 471 -9.71 -13.39 -26.77
N PHE A 472 -10.25 -13.07 -25.60
CA PHE A 472 -11.67 -13.30 -25.30
C PHE A 472 -12.60 -12.44 -26.17
N ILE A 473 -12.23 -11.17 -26.38
CA ILE A 473 -13.04 -10.29 -27.25
C ILE A 473 -12.84 -10.61 -28.73
N ILE A 474 -11.67 -11.11 -29.14
CA ILE A 474 -11.43 -11.61 -30.50
C ILE A 474 -12.28 -12.86 -30.76
N ASP A 475 -12.33 -13.79 -29.81
CA ASP A 475 -13.14 -15.00 -29.92
C ASP A 475 -14.64 -14.66 -29.95
N PHE A 476 -15.08 -13.68 -29.18
CA PHE A 476 -16.42 -13.12 -29.26
C PHE A 476 -16.73 -12.57 -30.65
N ALA A 477 -15.84 -11.76 -31.21
CA ALA A 477 -16.01 -11.22 -32.57
C ALA A 477 -16.16 -12.34 -33.62
N LYS A 478 -15.35 -13.39 -33.53
CA LYS A 478 -15.45 -14.58 -34.40
C LYS A 478 -16.79 -15.29 -34.25
N GLN A 479 -17.31 -15.41 -33.01
CA GLN A 479 -18.64 -16.00 -32.77
C GLN A 479 -19.78 -15.20 -33.42
N GLN A 480 -19.60 -13.86 -33.53
CA GLN A 480 -20.52 -12.99 -34.28
C GLN A 480 -20.32 -13.07 -35.81
N GLY A 481 -19.36 -13.87 -36.29
CA GLY A 481 -19.03 -13.98 -37.71
C GLY A 481 -18.19 -12.82 -38.23
N TRP A 482 -17.55 -12.03 -37.36
CA TRP A 482 -16.72 -10.89 -37.75
C TRP A 482 -15.25 -11.33 -37.90
N GLU A 483 -14.62 -10.81 -38.93
CA GLU A 483 -13.22 -11.08 -39.20
C GLU A 483 -12.30 -10.11 -38.43
N VAL A 484 -11.39 -10.68 -37.66
CA VAL A 484 -10.31 -9.97 -36.97
C VAL A 484 -8.99 -10.59 -37.43
N THR A 485 -8.12 -9.78 -38.03
CA THR A 485 -6.80 -10.23 -38.49
C THR A 485 -5.69 -9.44 -37.82
N GLU A 486 -4.53 -10.08 -37.67
CA GLU A 486 -3.33 -9.38 -37.23
C GLU A 486 -2.78 -8.56 -38.39
N SER A 487 -2.58 -7.25 -38.16
CA SER A 487 -1.93 -6.37 -39.14
C SER A 487 -0.44 -6.74 -39.20
N LYS A 488 0.03 -7.18 -40.36
CA LYS A 488 1.47 -7.32 -40.59
C LYS A 488 2.09 -5.94 -40.57
N GLY A 489 3.08 -5.74 -39.66
CA GLY A 489 3.85 -4.52 -39.48
C GLY A 489 4.66 -4.10 -40.69
#